data_603cfc4d3e2233e59cc50805f7e0d8b1
#
_entry.id   603cfc4d3e2233e59cc50805f7e0d8b1
#
_cell.length_a   1.000
_cell.length_b   1.000
_cell.length_c   1.000
_cell.angle_alpha   90.00
_cell.angle_beta   90.00
_cell.angle_gamma   90.00
#
_symmetry.space_group_name_H-M   'P 1'
#
loop_
_entity.id
_entity.type
_entity.pdbx_description
1 polymer ?
#
loop_
_entity_poly.entity_id
_entity_poly.type
_entity_poly.pdbx_seq_one_letter_code
_entity_poly.pdbx_strand_id
1 'polypeptide(L)'
;REFLELLTAGILAGGHVLLEDNPGLGKTTVAKAVARLIAGKDGPLVFKRIQFTPDLLPYDITGVDIFDPETRSFRFVPGPVLANIVLADEINRTTPKVQSALLEVMAERQVTIGSSTHRPPEPFFVLATENPVESEGTFPLPAAQLDRFMMRLSLGYPDRETELSILEDNPSENALNALKPVLTFEDFLAARQAAAAVFCHPDLKGAAADIVRDTRIHRAFVLGASPRAGLHYLEALKALALVKGREYVTDEDLAALAVPVLAHRVRLRDPRAQAEKHIREICLARLEGIKTGA
;
A
#
# COMPACT_ATOMS: atom_id res chain seq x y z
N ARG A 1 4.00 11.75 11.76
CA ARG A 1 4.76 10.62 12.34
C ARG A 1 3.98 9.33 12.17
N GLU A 2 2.71 9.25 12.60
CA GLU A 2 1.85 8.07 12.51
C GLU A 2 1.76 7.52 11.06
N PHE A 3 1.54 8.38 10.08
CA PHE A 3 1.54 8.00 8.67
C PHE A 3 2.82 7.26 8.25
N LEU A 4 4.00 7.74 8.66
CA LEU A 4 5.28 7.10 8.32
C LEU A 4 5.44 5.74 9.00
N GLU A 5 4.98 5.61 10.25
CA GLU A 5 4.99 4.33 10.98
C GLU A 5 4.10 3.29 10.26
N LEU A 6 2.89 3.69 9.85
CA LEU A 6 1.95 2.82 9.11
C LEU A 6 2.49 2.45 7.72
N LEU A 7 3.05 3.42 6.99
CA LEU A 7 3.65 3.17 5.68
C LEU A 7 4.83 2.20 5.79
N THR A 8 5.71 2.41 6.78
CA THR A 8 6.86 1.52 7.04
C THR A 8 6.39 0.12 7.41
N ALA A 9 5.35 0.00 8.25
CA ALA A 9 4.74 -1.28 8.57
C ALA A 9 4.20 -1.99 7.32
N GLY A 10 3.52 -1.27 6.42
CA GLY A 10 3.04 -1.82 5.14
C GLY A 10 4.18 -2.34 4.25
N ILE A 11 5.28 -1.60 4.16
CA ILE A 11 6.46 -1.99 3.37
C ILE A 11 7.13 -3.24 3.98
N LEU A 12 7.34 -3.26 5.30
CA LEU A 12 7.94 -4.40 6.01
C LEU A 12 7.05 -5.65 5.94
N ALA A 13 5.74 -5.50 6.01
CA ALA A 13 4.81 -6.59 5.81
C ALA A 13 4.77 -7.10 4.35
N GLY A 14 5.42 -6.40 3.41
CA GLY A 14 5.45 -6.76 2.00
C GLY A 14 4.16 -6.47 1.24
N GLY A 15 3.30 -5.63 1.80
CA GLY A 15 2.04 -5.20 1.20
C GLY A 15 2.19 -3.97 0.33
N HIS A 16 1.18 -3.69 -0.49
CA HIS A 16 1.06 -2.48 -1.29
C HIS A 16 0.12 -1.50 -0.60
N VAL A 17 0.33 -0.20 -0.79
CA VAL A 17 -0.44 0.85 -0.08
C VAL A 17 -1.16 1.75 -1.08
N LEU A 18 -2.41 2.06 -0.78
CA LEU A 18 -3.22 3.05 -1.48
C LEU A 18 -3.22 4.35 -0.69
N LEU A 19 -2.90 5.46 -1.34
CA LEU A 19 -3.02 6.81 -0.78
C LEU A 19 -4.26 7.48 -1.35
N GLU A 20 -5.19 7.83 -0.47
CA GLU A 20 -6.40 8.58 -0.83
C GLU A 20 -6.27 10.01 -0.31
N ASP A 21 -5.83 10.92 -1.19
CA ASP A 21 -5.54 12.30 -0.84
C ASP A 21 -5.70 13.25 -2.02
N ASN A 22 -5.93 14.51 -1.69
CA ASN A 22 -5.92 15.59 -2.67
C ASN A 22 -4.55 15.72 -3.37
N PRO A 23 -4.49 16.28 -4.58
CA PRO A 23 -3.23 16.55 -5.26
C PRO A 23 -2.36 17.56 -4.46
N GLY A 24 -1.05 17.49 -4.67
CA GLY A 24 -0.11 18.45 -4.08
C GLY A 24 0.39 18.14 -2.67
N LEU A 25 -0.04 17.07 -2.01
CA LEU A 25 0.35 16.72 -0.63
C LEU A 25 1.68 15.96 -0.50
N GLY A 26 2.53 15.92 -1.53
CA GLY A 26 3.85 15.32 -1.43
C GLY A 26 3.93 13.79 -1.59
N LYS A 27 2.89 13.14 -2.14
CA LYS A 27 2.86 11.68 -2.38
C LYS A 27 4.09 11.18 -3.16
N THR A 28 4.48 11.89 -4.21
CA THR A 28 5.68 11.57 -5.00
C THR A 28 6.97 11.70 -4.18
N THR A 29 7.03 12.70 -3.31
CA THR A 29 8.18 12.92 -2.41
C THR A 29 8.35 11.75 -1.44
N VAL A 30 7.25 11.26 -0.86
CA VAL A 30 7.26 10.09 0.03
C VAL A 30 7.76 8.85 -0.71
N ALA A 31 7.25 8.55 -1.90
CA ALA A 31 7.67 7.38 -2.66
C ALA A 31 9.17 7.43 -3.06
N LYS A 32 9.65 8.60 -3.48
CA LYS A 32 11.07 8.82 -3.77
C LYS A 32 11.94 8.69 -2.51
N ALA A 33 11.48 9.20 -1.37
CA ALA A 33 12.19 9.08 -0.11
C ALA A 33 12.36 7.60 0.29
N VAL A 34 11.28 6.80 0.23
CA VAL A 34 11.35 5.37 0.52
C VAL A 34 12.39 4.67 -0.36
N ALA A 35 12.41 4.95 -1.66
CA ALA A 35 13.38 4.35 -2.58
C ALA A 35 14.84 4.72 -2.27
N ARG A 36 15.09 5.90 -1.68
CA ARG A 36 16.43 6.37 -1.32
C ARG A 36 16.92 5.88 0.03
N LEU A 37 16.01 5.57 0.95
CA LEU A 37 16.36 5.14 2.31
C LEU A 37 16.84 3.69 2.38
N ILE A 38 16.66 2.88 1.33
CA ILE A 38 17.09 1.49 1.27
C ILE A 38 18.14 1.35 0.16
N ALA A 39 19.34 0.89 0.51
CA ALA A 39 20.34 0.52 -0.49
C ALA A 39 19.92 -0.81 -1.14
N GLY A 40 19.91 -0.86 -2.46
CA GLY A 40 19.70 -2.11 -3.18
C GLY A 40 20.96 -2.98 -3.19
N LYS A 41 20.81 -4.26 -3.57
CA LYS A 41 21.91 -5.23 -3.61
C LYS A 41 22.98 -4.83 -4.63
N ASP A 42 22.58 -4.33 -5.79
CA ASP A 42 23.47 -4.00 -6.91
C ASP A 42 23.49 -2.49 -7.21
N GLY A 43 23.15 -1.66 -6.23
CA GLY A 43 23.04 -0.20 -6.37
C GLY A 43 21.78 0.36 -5.70
N PRO A 44 21.39 1.61 -5.96
CA PRO A 44 20.17 2.19 -5.39
C PRO A 44 18.93 1.46 -5.90
N LEU A 45 17.88 1.40 -5.06
CA LEU A 45 16.59 0.86 -5.49
C LEU A 45 16.02 1.65 -6.67
N VAL A 46 15.52 0.91 -7.65
CA VAL A 46 14.90 1.50 -8.85
C VAL A 46 13.51 2.02 -8.49
N PHE A 47 13.34 3.33 -8.63
CA PHE A 47 12.04 4.01 -8.50
C PHE A 47 11.49 4.33 -9.89
N LYS A 48 10.20 4.03 -10.10
CA LYS A 48 9.45 4.43 -11.29
C LYS A 48 8.12 5.08 -10.88
N ARG A 49 7.75 6.15 -11.60
CA ARG A 49 6.42 6.76 -11.51
C ARG A 49 5.65 6.43 -12.78
N ILE A 50 4.44 5.95 -12.62
CA ILE A 50 3.47 5.73 -13.68
C ILE A 50 2.33 6.72 -13.45
N GLN A 51 2.18 7.70 -14.33
CA GLN A 51 1.03 8.60 -14.33
C GLN A 51 -0.09 7.92 -15.09
N PHE A 52 -1.18 7.61 -14.42
CA PHE A 52 -2.32 6.95 -15.05
C PHE A 52 -3.18 7.98 -15.78
N THR A 53 -3.40 7.74 -17.08
CA THR A 53 -4.19 8.58 -17.98
C THR A 53 -5.18 7.71 -18.77
N PRO A 54 -6.25 8.27 -19.35
CA PRO A 54 -7.24 7.48 -20.09
C PRO A 54 -6.71 6.78 -21.34
N ASP A 55 -5.63 7.27 -21.93
CA ASP A 55 -4.99 6.75 -23.14
C ASP A 55 -3.92 5.69 -22.87
N LEU A 56 -3.55 5.46 -21.59
CA LEU A 56 -2.55 4.48 -21.22
C LEU A 56 -3.01 3.06 -21.59
N LEU A 57 -2.08 2.22 -22.04
CA LEU A 57 -2.32 0.84 -22.42
C LEU A 57 -1.60 -0.14 -21.48
N PRO A 58 -2.07 -1.38 -21.32
CA PRO A 58 -1.44 -2.36 -20.41
C PRO A 58 0.06 -2.58 -20.66
N TYR A 59 0.50 -2.62 -21.90
CA TYR A 59 1.91 -2.82 -22.24
C TYR A 59 2.79 -1.62 -21.91
N ASP A 60 2.23 -0.42 -21.77
CA ASP A 60 2.97 0.76 -21.26
C ASP A 60 3.40 0.56 -19.81
N ILE A 61 2.69 -0.29 -19.07
CA ILE A 61 2.98 -0.64 -17.68
C ILE A 61 3.87 -1.87 -17.60
N THR A 62 3.50 -2.94 -18.33
CA THR A 62 4.10 -4.26 -18.20
C THR A 62 5.34 -4.46 -19.06
N GLY A 63 5.46 -3.70 -20.15
CA GLY A 63 6.47 -3.89 -21.18
C GLY A 63 5.94 -4.67 -22.38
N VAL A 64 6.78 -4.79 -23.39
CA VAL A 64 6.41 -5.35 -24.70
C VAL A 64 7.60 -6.02 -25.36
N ASP A 65 7.32 -7.07 -26.15
CA ASP A 65 8.29 -7.66 -27.08
C ASP A 65 8.37 -6.83 -28.35
N ILE A 66 9.53 -6.30 -28.68
CA ILE A 66 9.81 -5.55 -29.91
C ILE A 66 10.64 -6.44 -30.83
N PHE A 67 10.17 -6.57 -32.09
CA PHE A 67 10.94 -7.26 -33.12
C PHE A 67 12.18 -6.43 -33.50
N ASP A 68 13.33 -7.04 -33.41
CA ASP A 68 14.61 -6.48 -33.83
C ASP A 68 14.94 -7.01 -35.25
N PRO A 69 14.92 -6.14 -36.27
CA PRO A 69 15.20 -6.56 -37.66
C PRO A 69 16.64 -7.02 -37.88
N GLU A 70 17.61 -6.51 -37.10
CA GLU A 70 19.02 -6.85 -37.25
C GLU A 70 19.29 -8.30 -36.76
N THR A 71 18.77 -8.61 -35.57
CA THR A 71 18.93 -9.95 -34.97
C THR A 71 17.85 -10.93 -35.40
N ARG A 72 16.80 -10.46 -36.12
CA ARG A 72 15.60 -11.21 -36.49
C ARG A 72 14.96 -11.95 -35.32
N SER A 73 14.98 -11.34 -34.15
CA SER A 73 14.44 -11.91 -32.91
C SER A 73 13.57 -10.87 -32.18
N PHE A 74 12.76 -11.36 -31.26
CA PHE A 74 12.04 -10.48 -30.34
C PHE A 74 12.91 -10.15 -29.15
N ARG A 75 12.94 -8.87 -28.77
CA ARG A 75 13.60 -8.37 -27.57
C ARG A 75 12.56 -7.79 -26.64
N PHE A 76 12.55 -8.26 -25.40
CA PHE A 76 11.69 -7.68 -24.36
C PHE A 76 12.19 -6.31 -23.94
N VAL A 77 11.31 -5.32 -23.96
CA VAL A 77 11.52 -4.00 -23.39
C VAL A 77 10.67 -3.90 -22.12
N PRO A 78 11.32 -3.88 -20.94
CA PRO A 78 10.60 -3.89 -19.67
C PRO A 78 9.79 -2.63 -19.45
N GLY A 79 8.57 -2.79 -18.96
CA GLY A 79 7.73 -1.69 -18.53
C GLY A 79 8.11 -1.15 -17.15
N PRO A 80 7.61 0.02 -16.77
CA PRO A 80 7.95 0.69 -15.51
C PRO A 80 7.52 -0.09 -14.25
N VAL A 81 6.61 -1.06 -14.35
CA VAL A 81 6.20 -1.90 -13.21
C VAL A 81 7.33 -2.84 -12.77
N LEU A 82 8.31 -3.11 -13.62
CA LEU A 82 9.47 -3.93 -13.30
C LEU A 82 10.54 -3.07 -12.59
N ALA A 83 10.17 -2.51 -11.46
CA ALA A 83 11.00 -1.68 -10.58
C ALA A 83 10.79 -2.10 -9.13
N ASN A 84 11.69 -1.67 -8.23
CA ASN A 84 11.56 -1.94 -6.79
C ASN A 84 10.41 -1.17 -6.15
N ILE A 85 10.35 0.13 -6.43
CA ILE A 85 9.33 1.04 -5.89
C ILE A 85 8.59 1.67 -7.06
N VAL A 86 7.30 1.40 -7.13
CA VAL A 86 6.42 1.95 -8.17
C VAL A 86 5.42 2.91 -7.53
N LEU A 87 5.42 4.17 -7.97
CA LEU A 87 4.33 5.10 -7.69
C LEU A 87 3.33 5.03 -8.85
N ALA A 88 2.16 4.43 -8.59
CA ALA A 88 1.03 4.41 -9.52
C ALA A 88 0.14 5.62 -9.23
N ASP A 89 0.38 6.72 -9.95
CA ASP A 89 -0.23 8.01 -9.64
C ASP A 89 -1.57 8.16 -10.37
N GLU A 90 -2.64 8.47 -9.61
CA GLU A 90 -4.03 8.62 -10.08
C GLU A 90 -4.57 7.36 -10.79
N ILE A 91 -4.45 6.20 -10.13
CA ILE A 91 -4.83 4.89 -10.71
C ILE A 91 -6.29 4.84 -11.19
N ASN A 92 -7.17 5.65 -10.60
CA ASN A 92 -8.58 5.76 -10.98
C ASN A 92 -8.82 6.57 -12.29
N ARG A 93 -7.80 7.19 -12.90
CA ARG A 93 -7.92 7.94 -14.16
C ARG A 93 -7.75 7.09 -15.41
N THR A 94 -7.46 5.83 -15.30
CA THR A 94 -7.30 4.93 -16.44
C THR A 94 -8.39 3.87 -16.51
N THR A 95 -8.45 3.18 -17.64
CA THR A 95 -9.46 2.14 -17.88
C THR A 95 -9.26 0.92 -16.94
N PRO A 96 -10.33 0.16 -16.63
CA PRO A 96 -10.23 -1.05 -15.81
C PRO A 96 -9.24 -2.09 -16.34
N LYS A 97 -9.02 -2.13 -17.66
CA LYS A 97 -8.05 -3.04 -18.27
C LYS A 97 -6.62 -2.74 -17.86
N VAL A 98 -6.26 -1.47 -17.80
CA VAL A 98 -4.93 -1.01 -17.41
C VAL A 98 -4.74 -1.16 -15.89
N GLN A 99 -5.77 -0.80 -15.09
CA GLN A 99 -5.78 -1.05 -13.65
C GLN A 99 -5.51 -2.53 -13.35
N SER A 100 -6.20 -3.44 -14.07
CA SER A 100 -6.03 -4.88 -13.89
C SER A 100 -4.62 -5.36 -14.17
N ALA A 101 -3.92 -4.80 -15.17
CA ALA A 101 -2.54 -5.15 -15.47
C ALA A 101 -1.59 -4.83 -14.29
N LEU A 102 -1.70 -3.64 -13.68
CA LEU A 102 -0.91 -3.31 -12.49
C LEU A 102 -1.25 -4.23 -11.32
N LEU A 103 -2.55 -4.41 -11.05
CA LEU A 103 -3.04 -5.18 -9.91
C LEU A 103 -2.72 -6.68 -10.03
N GLU A 104 -2.59 -7.20 -11.25
CA GLU A 104 -2.10 -8.56 -11.50
C GLU A 104 -0.64 -8.70 -11.08
N VAL A 105 0.22 -7.76 -11.50
CA VAL A 105 1.64 -7.78 -11.09
C VAL A 105 1.79 -7.64 -9.57
N MET A 106 0.96 -6.83 -8.93
CA MET A 106 0.95 -6.72 -7.45
C MET A 106 0.61 -8.05 -6.78
N ALA A 107 -0.35 -8.81 -7.32
CA ALA A 107 -0.79 -10.07 -6.73
C ALA A 107 0.14 -11.23 -7.05
N GLU A 108 0.56 -11.35 -8.31
CA GLU A 108 1.30 -12.52 -8.82
C GLU A 108 2.83 -12.32 -8.75
N ARG A 109 3.30 -11.09 -8.52
CA ARG A 109 4.72 -10.70 -8.55
C ARG A 109 5.44 -11.15 -9.82
N GLN A 110 4.73 -11.10 -10.93
CA GLN A 110 5.24 -11.44 -12.26
C GLN A 110 4.40 -10.83 -13.36
N VAL A 111 5.01 -10.72 -14.54
CA VAL A 111 4.40 -10.33 -15.81
C VAL A 111 4.71 -11.40 -16.83
N THR A 112 3.71 -11.87 -17.57
CA THR A 112 3.91 -12.81 -18.67
C THR A 112 3.68 -12.10 -19.99
N ILE A 113 4.71 -12.03 -20.85
CA ILE A 113 4.66 -11.46 -22.19
C ILE A 113 5.08 -12.56 -23.18
N GLY A 114 4.20 -12.86 -24.13
CA GLY A 114 4.41 -13.98 -25.04
C GLY A 114 4.59 -15.30 -24.26
N SER A 115 5.77 -15.92 -24.40
CA SER A 115 6.13 -17.17 -23.73
C SER A 115 7.03 -16.96 -22.49
N SER A 116 7.40 -15.71 -22.17
CA SER A 116 8.38 -15.40 -21.14
C SER A 116 7.71 -14.74 -19.93
N THR A 117 8.17 -15.14 -18.73
CA THR A 117 7.72 -14.55 -17.47
C THR A 117 8.83 -13.71 -16.84
N HIS A 118 8.52 -12.48 -16.53
CA HIS A 118 9.41 -11.48 -15.92
C HIS A 118 8.93 -11.14 -14.53
N ARG A 119 9.85 -10.99 -13.59
CA ARG A 119 9.53 -10.64 -12.19
C ARG A 119 10.08 -9.27 -11.84
N PRO A 120 9.32 -8.43 -11.13
CA PRO A 120 9.86 -7.22 -10.53
C PRO A 120 11.03 -7.56 -9.60
N PRO A 121 12.05 -6.70 -9.50
CA PRO A 121 13.15 -6.90 -8.55
C PRO A 121 12.65 -6.79 -7.10
N GLU A 122 13.28 -7.50 -6.17
CA GLU A 122 12.99 -7.36 -4.74
C GLU A 122 13.83 -6.24 -4.10
N PRO A 123 13.26 -5.50 -3.12
CA PRO A 123 11.87 -5.52 -2.70
C PRO A 123 10.96 -4.91 -3.78
N PHE A 124 9.75 -5.46 -3.95
CA PHE A 124 8.74 -4.89 -4.83
C PHE A 124 7.61 -4.27 -4.02
N PHE A 125 7.41 -2.97 -4.17
CA PHE A 125 6.40 -2.20 -3.46
C PHE A 125 5.70 -1.23 -4.40
N VAL A 126 4.37 -1.22 -4.36
CA VAL A 126 3.53 -0.27 -5.10
C VAL A 126 2.86 0.67 -4.11
N LEU A 127 3.07 1.96 -4.33
CA LEU A 127 2.31 3.04 -3.72
C LEU A 127 1.37 3.59 -4.79
N ALA A 128 0.08 3.29 -4.69
CA ALA A 128 -0.92 3.82 -5.62
C ALA A 128 -1.58 5.06 -5.02
N THR A 129 -2.01 5.99 -5.86
CA THR A 129 -2.77 7.16 -5.42
C THR A 129 -4.13 7.22 -6.10
N GLU A 130 -5.14 7.65 -5.33
CA GLU A 130 -6.45 8.05 -5.83
C GLU A 130 -6.74 9.49 -5.40
N ASN A 131 -7.45 10.21 -6.27
CA ASN A 131 -8.01 11.52 -5.94
C ASN A 131 -9.52 11.36 -5.71
N PRO A 132 -10.00 11.51 -4.47
CA PRO A 132 -11.43 11.30 -4.16
C PRO A 132 -12.34 12.41 -4.68
N VAL A 133 -11.80 13.59 -4.99
CA VAL A 133 -12.58 14.78 -5.38
C VAL A 133 -12.92 14.77 -6.88
N GLU A 134 -12.08 14.20 -7.70
CA GLU A 134 -12.31 14.14 -9.14
C GLU A 134 -13.17 12.92 -9.51
N SER A 135 -14.45 13.15 -9.80
CA SER A 135 -15.37 12.10 -10.24
C SER A 135 -15.54 12.02 -11.77
N GLU A 136 -15.32 13.13 -12.49
CA GLU A 136 -15.42 13.14 -13.96
C GLU A 136 -14.23 12.46 -14.62
N GLY A 137 -14.51 11.53 -15.54
CA GLY A 137 -13.47 10.79 -16.28
C GLY A 137 -12.69 9.77 -15.45
N THR A 138 -13.20 9.37 -14.27
CA THR A 138 -12.56 8.38 -13.41
C THR A 138 -13.27 7.02 -13.47
N PHE A 139 -12.50 5.97 -13.25
CA PHE A 139 -12.96 4.58 -13.12
C PHE A 139 -12.60 4.09 -11.71
N PRO A 140 -13.54 4.12 -10.75
CA PRO A 140 -13.27 3.71 -9.38
C PRO A 140 -12.86 2.23 -9.34
N LEU A 141 -11.94 1.89 -8.45
CA LEU A 141 -11.49 0.51 -8.26
C LEU A 141 -12.63 -0.34 -7.65
N PRO A 142 -12.97 -1.49 -8.27
CA PRO A 142 -13.88 -2.45 -7.64
C PRO A 142 -13.35 -2.99 -6.31
N ALA A 143 -14.25 -3.38 -5.41
CA ALA A 143 -13.88 -3.91 -4.08
C ALA A 143 -12.87 -5.08 -4.14
N ALA A 144 -12.98 -5.97 -5.14
CA ALA A 144 -12.04 -7.08 -5.35
C ALA A 144 -10.62 -6.61 -5.74
N GLN A 145 -10.50 -5.44 -6.32
CA GLN A 145 -9.23 -4.81 -6.68
C GLN A 145 -8.65 -4.04 -5.48
N LEU A 146 -9.47 -3.32 -4.73
CA LEU A 146 -9.10 -2.67 -3.48
C LEU A 146 -8.56 -3.66 -2.44
N ASP A 147 -9.07 -4.89 -2.40
CA ASP A 147 -8.61 -5.96 -1.50
C ASP A 147 -7.14 -6.39 -1.73
N ARG A 148 -6.52 -5.99 -2.84
CA ARG A 148 -5.09 -6.25 -3.11
C ARG A 148 -4.15 -5.28 -2.42
N PHE A 149 -4.64 -4.10 -2.02
CA PHE A 149 -3.87 -3.15 -1.21
C PHE A 149 -3.94 -3.58 0.26
N MET A 150 -2.81 -3.63 0.93
CA MET A 150 -2.74 -3.98 2.35
C MET A 150 -3.40 -2.91 3.22
N MET A 151 -3.13 -1.65 2.91
CA MET A 151 -3.64 -0.50 3.65
C MET A 151 -4.11 0.59 2.70
N ARG A 152 -5.09 1.37 3.17
CA ARG A 152 -5.41 2.70 2.63
C ARG A 152 -5.01 3.74 3.67
N LEU A 153 -4.16 4.68 3.26
CA LEU A 153 -3.65 5.74 4.10
C LEU A 153 -3.95 7.11 3.51
N SER A 154 -3.91 8.14 4.34
CA SER A 154 -3.98 9.55 3.95
C SER A 154 -2.85 10.31 4.64
N LEU A 155 -2.16 11.18 3.90
CA LEU A 155 -1.19 12.11 4.48
C LEU A 155 -1.91 13.23 5.26
N GLY A 156 -3.09 13.65 4.75
CA GLY A 156 -3.78 14.83 5.24
C GLY A 156 -3.07 16.13 4.87
N TYR A 157 -3.70 17.24 5.21
CA TYR A 157 -3.07 18.56 5.08
C TYR A 157 -2.04 18.74 6.21
N PRO A 158 -0.89 19.38 5.91
CA PRO A 158 0.06 19.76 6.95
C PRO A 158 -0.57 20.79 7.92
N ASP A 159 -0.03 20.87 9.11
CA ASP A 159 -0.37 21.96 10.02
C ASP A 159 0.24 23.30 9.54
N ARG A 160 -0.22 24.40 10.12
CA ARG A 160 0.21 25.75 9.72
C ARG A 160 1.71 25.96 9.80
N GLU A 161 2.38 25.38 10.80
CA GLU A 161 3.83 25.52 11.00
C GLU A 161 4.60 24.78 9.89
N THR A 162 4.17 23.58 9.56
CA THR A 162 4.72 22.78 8.46
C THR A 162 4.47 23.47 7.11
N GLU A 163 3.28 24.06 6.87
CA GLU A 163 3.02 24.83 5.65
C GLU A 163 3.96 26.02 5.51
N LEU A 164 4.20 26.77 6.58
CA LEU A 164 5.14 27.89 6.57
C LEU A 164 6.57 27.41 6.24
N SER A 165 7.03 26.33 6.84
CA SER A 165 8.35 25.73 6.53
C SER A 165 8.45 25.31 5.05
N ILE A 166 7.37 24.73 4.49
CA ILE A 166 7.34 24.38 3.07
C ILE A 166 7.46 25.61 2.17
N LEU A 167 6.80 26.72 2.54
CA LEU A 167 6.86 27.97 1.77
C LEU A 167 8.22 28.66 1.85
N GLU A 168 8.89 28.58 3.02
CA GLU A 168 10.20 29.21 3.24
C GLU A 168 11.33 28.41 2.58
N ASP A 169 11.36 27.09 2.77
CA ASP A 169 12.48 26.25 2.39
C ASP A 169 12.36 25.62 1.01
N ASN A 170 11.14 25.56 0.43
CA ASN A 170 10.82 24.82 -0.79
C ASN A 170 11.60 23.47 -0.88
N PRO A 171 11.45 22.57 0.12
CA PRO A 171 12.42 21.52 0.43
C PRO A 171 12.44 20.35 -0.56
N SER A 172 11.60 20.37 -1.61
CA SER A 172 11.21 19.16 -2.32
C SER A 172 12.34 18.41 -3.03
N GLU A 173 13.29 19.07 -3.70
CA GLU A 173 14.37 18.37 -4.41
C GLU A 173 15.68 18.32 -3.63
N ASN A 174 16.05 19.38 -2.96
CA ASN A 174 17.30 19.45 -2.22
C ASN A 174 17.29 18.50 -0.99
N ALA A 175 16.18 18.46 -0.26
CA ALA A 175 16.02 17.55 0.87
C ALA A 175 16.04 16.08 0.43
N LEU A 176 15.36 15.74 -0.67
CA LEU A 176 15.43 14.40 -1.23
C LEU A 176 16.84 14.01 -1.67
N ASN A 177 17.59 14.93 -2.29
CA ASN A 177 18.95 14.68 -2.74
C ASN A 177 19.94 14.50 -1.58
N ALA A 178 19.65 15.07 -0.43
CA ALA A 178 20.43 14.91 0.80
C ALA A 178 20.19 13.57 1.50
N LEU A 179 19.08 12.86 1.20
CA LEU A 179 18.79 11.57 1.81
C LEU A 179 19.84 10.54 1.40
N LYS A 180 20.39 9.86 2.40
CA LYS A 180 21.28 8.71 2.23
C LYS A 180 20.55 7.44 2.66
N PRO A 181 20.88 6.28 2.09
CA PRO A 181 20.37 5.01 2.58
C PRO A 181 20.70 4.84 4.07
N VAL A 182 19.69 4.41 4.82
CA VAL A 182 19.79 4.11 6.26
C VAL A 182 19.74 2.60 6.52
N LEU A 183 19.31 1.83 5.52
CA LEU A 183 19.24 0.36 5.55
C LEU A 183 19.93 -0.21 4.33
N THR A 184 20.68 -1.29 4.52
CA THR A 184 21.12 -2.14 3.41
C THR A 184 19.95 -3.05 2.94
N PHE A 185 20.11 -3.69 1.81
CA PHE A 185 19.13 -4.67 1.34
C PHE A 185 19.00 -5.84 2.32
N GLU A 186 20.11 -6.29 2.88
CA GLU A 186 20.20 -7.35 3.88
C GLU A 186 19.49 -6.95 5.17
N ASP A 187 19.70 -5.72 5.67
CA ASP A 187 19.00 -5.19 6.85
C ASP A 187 17.50 -5.12 6.62
N PHE A 188 17.08 -4.71 5.42
CA PHE A 188 15.66 -4.68 5.06
C PHE A 188 15.03 -6.09 5.06
N LEU A 189 15.73 -7.09 4.51
CA LEU A 189 15.24 -8.48 4.52
C LEU A 189 15.22 -9.04 5.95
N ALA A 190 16.23 -8.75 6.76
CA ALA A 190 16.26 -9.14 8.17
C ALA A 190 15.10 -8.51 8.96
N ALA A 191 14.82 -7.22 8.73
CA ALA A 191 13.69 -6.54 9.35
C ALA A 191 12.33 -7.15 8.94
N ARG A 192 12.17 -7.55 7.67
CA ARG A 192 10.97 -8.28 7.22
C ARG A 192 10.80 -9.63 7.91
N GLN A 193 11.89 -10.38 8.07
CA GLN A 193 11.87 -11.66 8.78
C GLN A 193 11.56 -11.45 10.27
N ALA A 194 12.16 -10.45 10.90
CA ALA A 194 11.87 -10.07 12.28
C ALA A 194 10.40 -9.67 12.46
N ALA A 195 9.83 -8.87 11.54
CA ALA A 195 8.41 -8.51 11.56
C ALA A 195 7.51 -9.75 11.50
N ALA A 196 7.81 -10.70 10.62
CA ALA A 196 7.05 -11.95 10.52
C ALA A 196 7.12 -12.81 11.81
N ALA A 197 8.22 -12.73 12.55
CA ALA A 197 8.46 -13.46 13.79
C ALA A 197 7.86 -12.80 15.04
N VAL A 198 7.40 -11.54 14.96
CA VAL A 198 6.78 -10.83 16.10
C VAL A 198 5.64 -11.66 16.69
N PHE A 199 5.64 -11.78 18.01
CA PHE A 199 4.64 -12.55 18.74
C PHE A 199 3.28 -11.84 18.73
N CYS A 200 2.22 -12.60 18.46
CA CYS A 200 0.84 -12.15 18.59
C CYS A 200 0.09 -13.12 19.50
N HIS A 201 -0.38 -12.64 20.66
CA HIS A 201 -1.11 -13.48 21.60
C HIS A 201 -2.33 -14.11 20.92
N PRO A 202 -2.69 -15.38 21.25
CA PRO A 202 -3.86 -16.06 20.65
C PRO A 202 -5.15 -15.23 20.75
N ASP A 203 -5.41 -14.57 21.89
CA ASP A 203 -6.61 -13.75 22.08
C ASP A 203 -6.63 -12.52 21.16
N LEU A 204 -5.51 -11.84 20.97
CA LEU A 204 -5.40 -10.72 20.02
C LEU A 204 -5.56 -11.19 18.57
N LYS A 205 -5.01 -12.36 18.24
CA LYS A 205 -5.22 -12.99 16.94
C LYS A 205 -6.69 -13.38 16.73
N GLY A 206 -7.35 -13.91 17.77
CA GLY A 206 -8.78 -14.17 17.79
C GLY A 206 -9.60 -12.91 17.58
N ALA A 207 -9.29 -11.85 18.33
CA ALA A 207 -9.96 -10.56 18.18
C ALA A 207 -9.78 -9.97 16.76
N ALA A 208 -8.59 -10.03 16.17
CA ALA A 208 -8.37 -9.59 14.79
C ALA A 208 -9.25 -10.37 13.80
N ALA A 209 -9.36 -11.69 13.97
CA ALA A 209 -10.23 -12.52 13.13
C ALA A 209 -11.71 -12.17 13.33
N ASP A 210 -12.13 -11.94 14.56
CA ASP A 210 -13.52 -11.58 14.88
C ASP A 210 -13.89 -10.19 14.38
N ILE A 211 -13.00 -9.20 14.49
CA ILE A 211 -13.19 -7.86 13.87
C ILE A 211 -13.48 -8.01 12.37
N VAL A 212 -12.68 -8.81 11.66
CA VAL A 212 -12.90 -9.07 10.22
C VAL A 212 -14.24 -9.78 9.98
N ARG A 213 -14.62 -10.78 10.78
CA ARG A 213 -15.88 -11.51 10.65
C ARG A 213 -17.09 -10.62 10.93
N ASP A 214 -17.00 -9.76 11.93
CA ASP A 214 -18.07 -8.84 12.30
C ASP A 214 -18.42 -7.88 11.17
N THR A 215 -17.44 -7.47 10.33
CA THR A 215 -17.75 -6.66 9.14
C THR A 215 -18.73 -7.36 8.19
N ARG A 216 -18.79 -8.71 8.18
CA ARG A 216 -19.66 -9.50 7.28
C ARG A 216 -21.09 -9.60 7.75
N ILE A 217 -21.30 -9.46 9.05
CA ILE A 217 -22.64 -9.58 9.68
C ILE A 217 -23.18 -8.23 10.16
N HIS A 218 -22.34 -7.18 10.19
CA HIS A 218 -22.72 -5.87 10.65
C HIS A 218 -23.73 -5.21 9.70
N ARG A 219 -24.84 -4.70 10.24
CA ARG A 219 -25.98 -4.14 9.49
C ARG A 219 -25.63 -2.98 8.54
N ALA A 220 -24.56 -2.24 8.81
CA ALA A 220 -24.15 -1.09 7.99
C ALA A 220 -23.53 -1.53 6.66
N PHE A 221 -23.03 -2.77 6.55
CA PHE A 221 -22.33 -3.23 5.35
C PHE A 221 -23.21 -4.13 4.49
N VAL A 222 -23.05 -4.00 3.15
CA VAL A 222 -23.56 -4.97 2.16
C VAL A 222 -22.47 -5.94 1.72
N LEU A 223 -21.20 -5.55 1.91
CA LEU A 223 -20.02 -6.40 1.69
C LEU A 223 -19.05 -6.20 2.84
N GLY A 224 -18.70 -7.26 3.54
CA GLY A 224 -17.69 -7.28 4.59
C GLY A 224 -16.30 -7.63 4.04
N ALA A 225 -15.28 -7.51 4.89
CA ALA A 225 -13.89 -7.78 4.55
C ALA A 225 -13.64 -9.27 4.27
N SER A 226 -12.72 -9.55 3.33
CA SER A 226 -12.35 -10.89 2.89
C SER A 226 -11.46 -11.63 3.93
N PRO A 227 -11.27 -12.96 3.82
CA PRO A 227 -10.23 -13.65 4.59
C PRO A 227 -8.81 -13.12 4.36
N ARG A 228 -8.50 -12.65 3.13
CA ARG A 228 -7.23 -11.98 2.80
C ARG A 228 -7.01 -10.74 3.65
N ALA A 229 -8.08 -9.97 3.92
CA ALA A 229 -8.00 -8.81 4.80
C ALA A 229 -7.51 -9.19 6.21
N GLY A 230 -7.92 -10.35 6.73
CA GLY A 230 -7.44 -10.86 8.02
C GLY A 230 -5.95 -11.22 8.01
N LEU A 231 -5.45 -11.79 6.91
CA LEU A 231 -4.02 -12.06 6.74
C LEU A 231 -3.22 -10.75 6.71
N HIS A 232 -3.62 -9.81 5.87
CA HIS A 232 -2.99 -8.49 5.80
C HIS A 232 -3.05 -7.74 7.13
N TYR A 233 -4.15 -7.88 7.87
CA TYR A 233 -4.29 -7.25 9.19
C TYR A 233 -3.26 -7.82 10.17
N LEU A 234 -3.12 -9.15 10.26
CA LEU A 234 -2.14 -9.79 11.13
C LEU A 234 -0.69 -9.46 10.75
N GLU A 235 -0.38 -9.46 9.46
CA GLU A 235 0.95 -9.08 8.94
C GLU A 235 1.29 -7.63 9.27
N ALA A 236 0.34 -6.72 9.08
CA ALA A 236 0.49 -5.31 9.40
C ALA A 236 0.66 -5.06 10.91
N LEU A 237 -0.10 -5.78 11.76
CA LEU A 237 0.02 -5.71 13.22
C LEU A 237 1.43 -6.07 13.70
N LYS A 238 1.97 -7.17 13.20
CA LYS A 238 3.32 -7.63 13.53
C LYS A 238 4.38 -6.63 13.06
N ALA A 239 4.25 -6.12 11.84
CA ALA A 239 5.16 -5.13 11.29
C ALA A 239 5.10 -3.80 12.07
N LEU A 240 3.90 -3.34 12.46
CA LEU A 240 3.75 -2.11 13.24
C LEU A 240 4.36 -2.26 14.65
N ALA A 241 4.20 -3.41 15.30
CA ALA A 241 4.84 -3.67 16.59
C ALA A 241 6.37 -3.55 16.48
N LEU A 242 6.98 -4.14 15.43
CA LEU A 242 8.42 -4.02 15.18
C LEU A 242 8.83 -2.56 14.93
N VAL A 243 8.10 -1.82 14.10
CA VAL A 243 8.35 -0.38 13.82
C VAL A 243 8.34 0.44 15.10
N LYS A 244 7.47 0.07 16.05
CA LYS A 244 7.41 0.68 17.40
C LYS A 244 8.45 0.11 18.38
N GLY A 245 9.39 -0.72 17.92
CA GLY A 245 10.46 -1.31 18.74
C GLY A 245 10.01 -2.41 19.70
N ARG A 246 8.92 -3.12 19.39
CA ARG A 246 8.36 -4.21 20.20
C ARG A 246 8.42 -5.56 19.49
N GLU A 247 8.61 -6.62 20.26
CA GLU A 247 8.59 -8.01 19.77
C GLU A 247 7.21 -8.67 19.93
N TYR A 248 6.19 -7.90 20.31
CA TYR A 248 4.82 -8.38 20.50
C TYR A 248 3.78 -7.33 20.09
N VAL A 249 2.63 -7.82 19.64
CA VAL A 249 1.46 -7.02 19.25
C VAL A 249 0.64 -6.63 20.48
N THR A 250 0.07 -5.41 20.47
CA THR A 250 -0.83 -4.91 21.53
C THR A 250 -2.23 -4.63 21.00
N ASP A 251 -3.19 -4.42 21.90
CA ASP A 251 -4.55 -4.00 21.58
C ASP A 251 -4.59 -2.61 20.90
N GLU A 252 -3.67 -1.72 21.26
CA GLU A 252 -3.51 -0.41 20.61
C GLU A 252 -3.14 -0.54 19.13
N ASP A 253 -2.33 -1.54 18.76
CA ASP A 253 -1.99 -1.79 17.36
C ASP A 253 -3.21 -2.26 16.56
N LEU A 254 -4.07 -3.12 17.17
CA LEU A 254 -5.32 -3.50 16.56
C LEU A 254 -6.20 -2.28 16.27
N ALA A 255 -6.34 -1.38 17.25
CA ALA A 255 -7.12 -0.16 17.09
C ALA A 255 -6.54 0.75 15.99
N ALA A 256 -5.22 0.94 15.97
CA ALA A 256 -4.55 1.80 15.00
C ALA A 256 -4.67 1.31 13.55
N LEU A 257 -4.64 -0.02 13.35
CA LEU A 257 -4.64 -0.62 12.01
C LEU A 257 -6.02 -1.04 11.50
N ALA A 258 -7.06 -1.11 12.36
CA ALA A 258 -8.39 -1.56 11.95
C ALA A 258 -8.94 -0.75 10.76
N VAL A 259 -8.91 0.57 10.84
CA VAL A 259 -9.40 1.46 9.77
C VAL A 259 -8.49 1.40 8.55
N PRO A 260 -7.17 1.62 8.64
CA PRO A 260 -6.27 1.55 7.50
C PRO A 260 -6.37 0.25 6.69
N VAL A 261 -6.55 -0.88 7.37
CA VAL A 261 -6.59 -2.19 6.70
C VAL A 261 -7.99 -2.57 6.22
N LEU A 262 -9.05 -2.21 6.93
CA LEU A 262 -10.39 -2.77 6.66
C LEU A 262 -11.35 -1.82 5.95
N ALA A 263 -11.23 -0.50 6.13
CA ALA A 263 -12.24 0.44 5.67
C ALA A 263 -12.42 0.47 4.14
N HIS A 264 -11.35 0.33 3.37
CA HIS A 264 -11.40 0.30 1.91
C HIS A 264 -11.90 -1.05 1.32
N ARG A 265 -12.10 -2.07 2.16
CA ARG A 265 -12.51 -3.42 1.76
C ARG A 265 -13.98 -3.72 2.01
N VAL A 266 -14.65 -2.84 2.75
CA VAL A 266 -16.07 -2.98 3.06
C VAL A 266 -16.90 -2.07 2.17
N ARG A 267 -18.16 -2.45 1.88
CA ARG A 267 -19.09 -1.61 1.16
C ARG A 267 -20.30 -1.30 2.03
N LEU A 268 -20.54 -0.03 2.24
CA LEU A 268 -21.67 0.46 3.02
C LEU A 268 -23.01 0.22 2.31
N ARG A 269 -24.05 0.00 3.10
CA ARG A 269 -25.44 -0.03 2.65
C ARG A 269 -25.92 1.39 2.33
N ASP A 270 -25.59 2.36 3.18
CA ASP A 270 -25.81 3.77 2.93
C ASP A 270 -24.50 4.42 2.48
N PRO A 271 -24.41 4.90 1.22
CA PRO A 271 -23.19 5.53 0.69
C PRO A 271 -22.79 6.83 1.42
N ARG A 272 -23.71 7.43 2.19
CA ARG A 272 -23.44 8.67 2.95
C ARG A 272 -22.80 8.39 4.32
N ALA A 273 -22.84 7.14 4.79
CA ALA A 273 -22.22 6.76 6.04
C ALA A 273 -20.69 6.66 5.88
N GLN A 274 -19.98 6.60 7.00
CA GLN A 274 -18.54 6.48 7.05
C GLN A 274 -18.15 5.06 7.49
N ALA A 275 -17.43 4.33 6.63
CA ALA A 275 -16.96 2.97 6.92
C ALA A 275 -16.02 2.97 8.13
N GLU A 276 -15.17 3.98 8.23
CA GLU A 276 -14.19 4.18 9.28
C GLU A 276 -14.84 4.19 10.67
N LYS A 277 -15.97 4.87 10.81
CA LYS A 277 -16.71 4.93 12.08
C LYS A 277 -17.17 3.53 12.52
N HIS A 278 -17.81 2.79 11.64
CA HIS A 278 -18.32 1.46 11.95
C HIS A 278 -17.19 0.44 12.22
N ILE A 279 -16.07 0.54 11.49
CA ILE A 279 -14.90 -0.30 11.76
C ILE A 279 -14.32 -0.01 13.15
N ARG A 280 -14.23 1.27 13.55
CA ARG A 280 -13.78 1.64 14.90
C ARG A 280 -14.71 1.12 15.97
N GLU A 281 -16.02 1.23 15.80
CA GLU A 281 -17.04 0.71 16.73
C GLU A 281 -16.89 -0.82 16.92
N ILE A 282 -16.74 -1.57 15.80
CA ILE A 282 -16.53 -3.03 15.84
C ILE A 282 -15.22 -3.36 16.58
N CYS A 283 -14.14 -2.66 16.26
CA CYS A 283 -12.84 -2.89 16.89
C CYS A 283 -12.89 -2.64 18.40
N LEU A 284 -13.43 -1.51 18.83
CA LEU A 284 -13.51 -1.15 20.25
C LEU A 284 -14.36 -2.17 21.03
N ALA A 285 -15.51 -2.59 20.51
CA ALA A 285 -16.35 -3.58 21.14
C ALA A 285 -15.61 -4.92 21.38
N ARG A 286 -14.78 -5.35 20.43
CA ARG A 286 -13.98 -6.56 20.58
C ARG A 286 -12.83 -6.43 21.57
N LEU A 287 -12.18 -5.26 21.62
CA LEU A 287 -11.10 -5.00 22.58
C LEU A 287 -11.61 -4.87 24.01
N GLU A 288 -12.80 -4.30 24.24
CA GLU A 288 -13.45 -4.27 25.54
C GLU A 288 -13.75 -5.71 26.04
N GLY A 289 -14.19 -6.59 25.15
CA GLY A 289 -14.43 -8.00 25.48
C GLY A 289 -13.20 -8.73 25.98
N ILE A 290 -12.01 -8.46 25.42
CA ILE A 290 -10.76 -9.07 25.90
C ILE A 290 -10.39 -8.57 27.30
N LYS A 291 -10.55 -7.27 27.58
CA LYS A 291 -10.22 -6.66 28.88
C LYS A 291 -11.11 -7.15 30.02
N THR A 292 -12.35 -7.53 29.72
CA THR A 292 -13.33 -8.01 30.72
C THR A 292 -13.32 -9.51 30.89
N GLY A 293 -12.56 -10.26 30.10
CA GLY A 293 -12.47 -11.73 30.18
C GLY A 293 -13.77 -12.45 29.79
N ALA A 294 -14.61 -11.79 28.98
CA ALA A 294 -15.88 -12.31 28.48
C ALA A 294 -15.75 -12.97 27.10
#